data_d33ca8f41186f224edcfb3072183bc9b
#
_entry.id   d33ca8f41186f224edcfb3072183bc9b
#
_cell.length_a   1.000
_cell.length_b   1.000
_cell.length_c   1.000
_cell.angle_alpha   90.00
_cell.angle_beta   90.00
_cell.angle_gamma   90.00
#
_symmetry.space_group_name_H-M   'P 1'
#
loop_
_entity.id
_entity.type
_entity.pdbx_description
1 polymer ?
#
loop_
_entity_poly.entity_id
_entity_poly.type
_entity_poly.pdbx_seq_one_letter_code
_entity_poly.pdbx_strand_id
1 'polypeptide(L)'
;MLGGKPAQPAHFDGAMSILRQKLIDEIEVRGLSRNTKESYIGFISRLSRHYRRSPDRIRDEELRAYLLHLLREKKNGPGTLCIAVSALRFFYRHVLQRSTEAIETALPRMKKPVVRPRVFSPDQIARLLQVDGLNLKHRTLLMTTYAAGLRVSEVCHLRPEDILSERGQIRIDQGKGRKDRYTVLSPRLLEQLRAYWRVYRPQSGWMFPSAYWPDRHLSTHAVMLVFKQATKLARLPSNGGIHSLRHSFATHLLEAGVPLPVIQRLLGHSNLATTSRYLHIRREILVELKGPLEALDLKPLMQPSA
;
A
#
# COMPACT_ATOMS: atom_id res chain seq x y z
N MET A 1 -38.53 -24.76 -40.63
CA MET A 1 -38.59 -23.94 -39.39
C MET A 1 -37.22 -23.35 -39.14
N LEU A 2 -37.08 -22.05 -39.44
CA LEU A 2 -35.83 -21.31 -39.33
C LEU A 2 -35.75 -20.73 -37.92
N GLY A 3 -34.85 -21.22 -37.11
CA GLY A 3 -34.54 -20.67 -35.79
C GLY A 3 -33.64 -19.43 -35.93
N GLY A 4 -34.25 -18.22 -35.82
CA GLY A 4 -33.53 -16.96 -35.79
C GLY A 4 -32.72 -16.84 -34.53
N LYS A 5 -31.39 -16.64 -34.63
CA LYS A 5 -30.53 -16.20 -33.52
C LYS A 5 -30.98 -14.82 -33.04
N PRO A 6 -31.09 -14.58 -31.74
CA PRO A 6 -31.39 -13.25 -31.22
C PRO A 6 -30.24 -12.29 -31.57
N ALA A 7 -30.56 -11.18 -32.22
CA ALA A 7 -29.63 -10.13 -32.57
C ALA A 7 -28.95 -9.55 -31.29
N GLN A 8 -27.65 -9.50 -31.28
CA GLN A 8 -26.86 -8.84 -30.24
C GLN A 8 -27.10 -7.30 -30.34
N PRO A 9 -27.25 -6.61 -29.22
CA PRO A 9 -27.47 -5.17 -29.22
C PRO A 9 -26.17 -4.41 -29.54
N ALA A 10 -25.97 -4.06 -30.78
CA ALA A 10 -24.81 -3.33 -31.31
C ALA A 10 -24.58 -1.93 -30.68
N HIS A 11 -25.57 -1.36 -30.00
CA HIS A 11 -25.50 -0.02 -29.39
C HIS A 11 -24.85 0.04 -28.00
N PHE A 12 -24.70 -1.10 -27.32
CA PHE A 12 -24.16 -1.12 -25.94
C PHE A 12 -22.62 -0.94 -25.92
N ASP A 13 -21.93 -1.53 -26.86
CA ASP A 13 -20.45 -1.49 -26.91
C ASP A 13 -19.90 -0.12 -27.36
N GLY A 14 -20.56 0.58 -28.26
CA GLY A 14 -20.13 1.89 -28.75
C GLY A 14 -20.19 2.98 -27.68
N ALA A 15 -21.31 3.09 -26.96
CA ALA A 15 -21.48 4.08 -25.88
C ALA A 15 -20.53 3.83 -24.71
N MET A 16 -20.32 2.55 -24.35
CA MET A 16 -19.33 2.15 -23.33
C MET A 16 -17.91 2.52 -23.72
N SER A 17 -17.56 2.42 -25.01
CA SER A 17 -16.24 2.81 -25.52
C SER A 17 -15.99 4.31 -25.37
N ILE A 18 -16.94 5.17 -25.71
CA ILE A 18 -16.83 6.64 -25.59
C ILE A 18 -16.73 7.07 -24.13
N LEU A 19 -17.60 6.59 -23.25
CA LEU A 19 -17.57 6.93 -21.84
C LEU A 19 -16.32 6.40 -21.12
N ARG A 20 -15.84 5.23 -21.55
CA ARG A 20 -14.59 4.68 -21.07
C ARG A 20 -13.39 5.56 -21.44
N GLN A 21 -13.36 6.05 -22.69
CA GLN A 21 -12.29 6.95 -23.12
C GLN A 21 -12.34 8.26 -22.35
N LYS A 22 -13.51 8.89 -22.21
CA LYS A 22 -13.68 10.09 -21.38
C LYS A 22 -13.22 9.89 -19.94
N LEU A 23 -13.49 8.71 -19.34
CA LEU A 23 -13.01 8.39 -18.00
C LEU A 23 -11.48 8.31 -17.94
N ILE A 24 -10.86 7.73 -18.97
CA ILE A 24 -9.41 7.63 -19.08
C ILE A 24 -8.80 9.03 -19.18
N ASP A 25 -9.33 9.86 -20.06
CA ASP A 25 -8.85 11.23 -20.30
C ASP A 25 -8.95 12.07 -19.02
N GLU A 26 -10.09 11.99 -18.31
CA GLU A 26 -10.28 12.69 -17.04
C GLU A 26 -9.32 12.24 -15.93
N ILE A 27 -8.97 10.97 -15.90
CA ILE A 27 -8.00 10.41 -14.97
C ILE A 27 -6.58 10.89 -15.31
N GLU A 28 -6.23 10.93 -16.59
CA GLU A 28 -4.90 11.34 -17.07
C GLU A 28 -4.69 12.85 -16.88
N VAL A 29 -5.64 13.68 -17.24
CA VAL A 29 -5.57 15.14 -17.01
C VAL A 29 -5.36 15.48 -15.54
N ARG A 30 -5.92 14.69 -14.61
CA ARG A 30 -5.72 14.88 -13.16
C ARG A 30 -4.47 14.17 -12.60
N GLY A 31 -3.67 13.55 -13.43
CA GLY A 31 -2.43 12.87 -13.00
C GLY A 31 -2.65 11.73 -12.02
N LEU A 32 -3.81 11.05 -12.06
CA LEU A 32 -4.08 9.94 -11.17
C LEU A 32 -3.24 8.71 -11.56
N SER A 33 -2.90 7.89 -10.56
CA SER A 33 -2.03 6.73 -10.77
C SER A 33 -2.67 5.66 -11.67
N ARG A 34 -1.82 4.87 -12.33
CA ARG A 34 -2.26 3.71 -13.14
C ARG A 34 -3.18 2.76 -12.36
N ASN A 35 -2.84 2.47 -11.11
CA ASN A 35 -3.67 1.60 -10.26
C ASN A 35 -5.05 2.21 -9.99
N THR A 36 -5.13 3.53 -9.81
CA THR A 36 -6.41 4.24 -9.68
C THR A 36 -7.22 4.13 -10.96
N LYS A 37 -6.58 4.33 -12.13
CA LYS A 37 -7.19 4.19 -13.45
C LYS A 37 -7.79 2.79 -13.64
N GLU A 38 -7.01 1.74 -13.44
CA GLU A 38 -7.47 0.35 -13.57
C GLU A 38 -8.63 0.03 -12.61
N SER A 39 -8.55 0.50 -11.37
CA SER A 39 -9.59 0.31 -10.36
C SER A 39 -10.88 1.02 -10.74
N TYR A 40 -10.82 2.28 -11.18
CA TYR A 40 -11.98 3.06 -11.53
C TYR A 40 -12.70 2.50 -12.77
N ILE A 41 -11.94 2.22 -13.83
CA ILE A 41 -12.48 1.56 -15.02
C ILE A 41 -13.13 0.23 -14.64
N GLY A 42 -12.48 -0.57 -13.79
CA GLY A 42 -13.01 -1.85 -13.33
C GLY A 42 -14.34 -1.72 -12.59
N PHE A 43 -14.51 -0.70 -11.72
CA PHE A 43 -15.77 -0.49 -11.01
C PHE A 43 -16.90 -0.01 -11.92
N ILE A 44 -16.63 0.92 -12.83
CA ILE A 44 -17.64 1.40 -13.81
C ILE A 44 -18.06 0.28 -14.76
N SER A 45 -17.12 -0.53 -15.24
CA SER A 45 -17.44 -1.69 -16.09
C SER A 45 -18.28 -2.74 -15.36
N ARG A 46 -18.01 -2.98 -14.06
CA ARG A 46 -18.83 -3.91 -13.25
C ARG A 46 -20.23 -3.36 -13.00
N LEU A 47 -20.39 -2.07 -12.75
CA LEU A 47 -21.68 -1.43 -12.61
C LEU A 47 -22.53 -1.58 -13.89
N SER A 48 -21.95 -1.24 -15.03
CA SER A 48 -22.61 -1.37 -16.33
C SER A 48 -23.03 -2.81 -16.63
N ARG A 49 -22.15 -3.78 -16.33
CA ARG A 49 -22.45 -5.20 -16.52
C ARG A 49 -23.56 -5.70 -15.57
N HIS A 50 -23.59 -5.19 -14.36
CA HIS A 50 -24.61 -5.57 -13.38
C HIS A 50 -26.01 -5.17 -13.85
N TYR A 51 -26.19 -3.98 -14.39
CA TYR A 51 -27.47 -3.51 -14.91
C TYR A 51 -27.68 -3.79 -16.39
N ARG A 52 -26.69 -4.33 -17.11
CA ARG A 52 -26.71 -4.52 -18.56
C ARG A 52 -27.11 -3.26 -19.33
N ARG A 53 -26.68 -2.10 -18.83
CA ARG A 53 -26.97 -0.76 -19.37
C ARG A 53 -25.75 0.13 -19.32
N SER A 54 -25.74 1.15 -20.19
CA SER A 54 -24.71 2.19 -20.15
C SER A 54 -24.75 2.95 -18.82
N PRO A 55 -23.60 3.30 -18.22
CA PRO A 55 -23.52 3.93 -16.89
C PRO A 55 -24.27 5.27 -16.81
N ASP A 56 -24.36 6.04 -17.90
CA ASP A 56 -25.09 7.30 -17.96
C ASP A 56 -26.61 7.15 -17.77
N ARG A 57 -27.15 5.96 -18.09
CA ARG A 57 -28.57 5.61 -17.95
C ARG A 57 -28.95 5.00 -16.60
N ILE A 58 -28.00 4.92 -15.67
CA ILE A 58 -28.23 4.40 -14.33
C ILE A 58 -28.67 5.53 -13.41
N ARG A 59 -29.79 5.33 -12.73
CA ARG A 59 -30.39 6.33 -11.82
C ARG A 59 -29.74 6.29 -10.45
N ASP A 60 -29.95 7.32 -9.65
CA ASP A 60 -29.30 7.49 -8.36
C ASP A 60 -29.74 6.41 -7.34
N GLU A 61 -31.01 6.00 -7.37
CA GLU A 61 -31.51 4.89 -6.54
C GLU A 61 -30.81 3.57 -6.88
N GLU A 62 -30.53 3.35 -8.17
CA GLU A 62 -29.85 2.16 -8.65
C GLU A 62 -28.37 2.14 -8.24
N LEU A 63 -27.71 3.31 -8.17
CA LEU A 63 -26.35 3.42 -7.64
C LEU A 63 -26.29 3.00 -6.18
N ARG A 64 -27.28 3.42 -5.39
CA ARG A 64 -27.39 3.04 -3.99
C ARG A 64 -27.69 1.55 -3.84
N ALA A 65 -28.59 1.00 -4.64
CA ALA A 65 -28.89 -0.42 -4.68
C ALA A 65 -27.64 -1.26 -5.05
N TYR A 66 -26.85 -0.77 -6.01
CA TYR A 66 -25.59 -1.43 -6.37
C TYR A 66 -24.57 -1.46 -5.22
N LEU A 67 -24.44 -0.38 -4.45
CA LEU A 67 -23.57 -0.38 -3.27
C LEU A 67 -24.05 -1.40 -2.22
N LEU A 68 -25.37 -1.52 -2.02
CA LEU A 68 -25.93 -2.54 -1.13
C LEU A 68 -25.69 -3.96 -1.66
N HIS A 69 -25.80 -4.19 -2.96
CA HIS A 69 -25.41 -5.45 -3.60
C HIS A 69 -23.93 -5.78 -3.36
N LEU A 70 -23.01 -4.81 -3.54
CA LEU A 70 -21.59 -5.00 -3.27
C LEU A 70 -21.32 -5.35 -1.79
N LEU A 71 -22.08 -4.76 -0.88
CA LEU A 71 -21.95 -4.99 0.55
C LEU A 71 -22.55 -6.34 0.98
N ARG A 72 -23.80 -6.61 0.62
CA ARG A 72 -24.60 -7.73 1.15
C ARG A 72 -24.35 -9.03 0.40
N GLU A 73 -24.36 -8.97 -0.94
CA GLU A 73 -24.24 -10.16 -1.79
C GLU A 73 -22.79 -10.48 -2.13
N LYS A 74 -22.00 -9.49 -2.54
CA LYS A 74 -20.57 -9.69 -2.83
C LYS A 74 -19.68 -9.68 -1.60
N LYS A 75 -20.24 -9.33 -0.43
CA LYS A 75 -19.53 -9.28 0.87
C LYS A 75 -18.19 -8.53 0.81
N ASN A 76 -18.15 -7.46 0.01
CA ASN A 76 -16.93 -6.68 -0.15
C ASN A 76 -16.57 -5.97 1.16
N GLY A 77 -15.29 -6.00 1.49
CA GLY A 77 -14.79 -5.30 2.67
C GLY A 77 -14.86 -3.77 2.53
N PRO A 78 -14.83 -3.03 3.66
CA PRO A 78 -14.99 -1.57 3.69
C PRO A 78 -13.98 -0.83 2.80
N GLY A 79 -12.75 -1.32 2.68
CA GLY A 79 -11.73 -0.73 1.80
C GLY A 79 -12.13 -0.78 0.32
N THR A 80 -12.67 -1.91 -0.14
CA THR A 80 -13.15 -2.10 -1.52
C THR A 80 -14.36 -1.21 -1.80
N LEU A 81 -15.29 -1.10 -0.84
CA LEU A 81 -16.45 -0.21 -0.96
C LEU A 81 -16.03 1.26 -1.04
N CYS A 82 -15.05 1.70 -0.25
CA CYS A 82 -14.51 3.06 -0.36
C CYS A 82 -13.95 3.36 -1.75
N ILE A 83 -13.26 2.39 -2.37
CA ILE A 83 -12.75 2.55 -3.74
C ILE A 83 -13.90 2.57 -4.75
N ALA A 84 -14.90 1.70 -4.58
CA ALA A 84 -16.10 1.70 -5.43
C ALA A 84 -16.83 3.04 -5.40
N VAL A 85 -17.12 3.55 -4.20
CA VAL A 85 -17.77 4.87 -4.04
C VAL A 85 -16.91 5.98 -4.67
N SER A 86 -15.58 5.95 -4.45
CA SER A 86 -14.69 6.96 -5.06
C SER A 86 -14.70 6.89 -6.58
N ALA A 87 -14.71 5.70 -7.17
CA ALA A 87 -14.77 5.50 -8.62
C ALA A 87 -16.10 6.00 -9.21
N LEU A 88 -17.24 5.65 -8.56
CA LEU A 88 -18.56 6.10 -8.97
C LEU A 88 -18.67 7.62 -8.85
N ARG A 89 -18.32 8.21 -7.71
CA ARG A 89 -18.33 9.67 -7.51
C ARG A 89 -17.49 10.38 -8.56
N PHE A 90 -16.29 9.88 -8.85
CA PHE A 90 -15.41 10.44 -9.87
C PHE A 90 -16.07 10.42 -11.24
N PHE A 91 -16.61 9.27 -11.65
CA PHE A 91 -17.24 9.11 -12.96
C PHE A 91 -18.47 10.01 -13.13
N TYR A 92 -19.41 9.96 -12.18
CA TYR A 92 -20.64 10.75 -12.28
C TYR A 92 -20.39 12.25 -12.19
N ARG A 93 -19.38 12.68 -11.44
CA ARG A 93 -19.02 14.08 -11.29
C ARG A 93 -18.24 14.62 -12.48
N HIS A 94 -17.20 13.93 -12.90
CA HIS A 94 -16.23 14.48 -13.86
C HIS A 94 -16.49 14.04 -15.30
N VAL A 95 -17.04 12.84 -15.52
CA VAL A 95 -17.34 12.35 -16.86
C VAL A 95 -18.77 12.71 -17.28
N LEU A 96 -19.74 12.55 -16.37
CA LEU A 96 -21.14 12.83 -16.64
C LEU A 96 -21.61 14.21 -16.14
N GLN A 97 -20.76 14.95 -15.43
CA GLN A 97 -20.99 16.31 -14.93
C GLN A 97 -22.29 16.48 -14.11
N ARG A 98 -22.67 15.42 -13.37
CA ARG A 98 -23.83 15.53 -12.45
C ARG A 98 -23.50 16.48 -11.29
N SER A 99 -24.55 17.13 -10.74
CA SER A 99 -24.37 18.03 -9.60
C SER A 99 -23.77 17.34 -8.37
N THR A 100 -23.02 18.10 -7.59
CA THR A 100 -22.38 17.57 -6.38
C THR A 100 -23.41 17.08 -5.37
N GLU A 101 -24.55 17.78 -5.22
CA GLU A 101 -25.63 17.44 -4.30
C GLU A 101 -26.28 16.10 -4.65
N ALA A 102 -26.63 15.88 -5.93
CA ALA A 102 -27.18 14.60 -6.39
C ALA A 102 -26.22 13.45 -6.11
N ILE A 103 -24.91 13.63 -6.38
CA ILE A 103 -23.90 12.61 -6.15
C ILE A 103 -23.70 12.34 -4.64
N GLU A 104 -23.74 13.36 -3.80
CA GLU A 104 -23.58 13.17 -2.34
C GLU A 104 -24.78 12.45 -1.72
N THR A 105 -25.98 12.69 -2.24
CA THR A 105 -27.18 11.99 -1.84
C THR A 105 -27.18 10.53 -2.28
N ALA A 106 -26.84 10.25 -3.54
CA ALA A 106 -26.82 8.89 -4.09
C ALA A 106 -25.66 8.03 -3.54
N LEU A 107 -24.50 8.65 -3.38
CA LEU A 107 -23.22 7.99 -3.04
C LEU A 107 -22.60 8.62 -1.79
N PRO A 108 -23.06 8.27 -0.58
CA PRO A 108 -22.54 8.84 0.66
C PRO A 108 -21.06 8.48 0.87
N ARG A 109 -20.32 9.37 1.55
CA ARG A 109 -18.93 9.12 1.89
C ARG A 109 -18.85 7.96 2.87
N MET A 110 -18.10 6.93 2.50
CA MET A 110 -17.87 5.77 3.36
C MET A 110 -16.82 6.10 4.43
N LYS A 111 -17.12 5.82 5.68
CA LYS A 111 -16.11 5.86 6.76
C LYS A 111 -15.15 4.69 6.57
N LYS A 112 -13.85 4.98 6.45
CA LYS A 112 -12.83 3.94 6.47
C LYS A 112 -12.66 3.44 7.89
N PRO A 113 -12.77 2.14 8.16
CA PRO A 113 -12.42 1.62 9.47
C PRO A 113 -10.93 1.89 9.73
N VAL A 114 -10.62 2.32 10.93
CA VAL A 114 -9.24 2.47 11.39
C VAL A 114 -8.72 1.07 11.71
N VAL A 115 -8.04 0.45 10.75
CA VAL A 115 -7.36 -0.82 10.96
C VAL A 115 -5.98 -0.52 11.53
N ARG A 116 -5.69 -1.01 12.74
CA ARG A 116 -4.35 -0.92 13.32
C ARG A 116 -3.39 -1.76 12.47
N PRO A 117 -2.24 -1.20 12.04
CA PRO A 117 -1.23 -1.96 11.32
C PRO A 117 -0.77 -3.13 12.19
N ARG A 118 -0.56 -4.29 11.55
CA ARG A 118 0.11 -5.39 12.23
C ARG A 118 1.59 -5.09 12.31
N VAL A 119 2.14 -5.23 13.51
CA VAL A 119 3.57 -5.15 13.81
C VAL A 119 4.02 -6.53 14.29
N PHE A 120 5.10 -7.05 13.74
CA PHE A 120 5.79 -8.25 14.23
C PHE A 120 6.80 -7.83 15.29
N SER A 121 6.96 -8.63 16.34
CA SER A 121 8.05 -8.43 17.29
C SER A 121 9.43 -8.73 16.66
N PRO A 122 10.54 -8.24 17.25
CA PRO A 122 11.89 -8.58 16.77
C PRO A 122 12.12 -10.08 16.63
N ASP A 123 11.66 -10.91 17.58
CA ASP A 123 11.77 -12.37 17.52
C ASP A 123 10.94 -12.97 16.37
N GLN A 124 9.76 -12.42 16.12
CA GLN A 124 8.94 -12.87 15.00
C GLN A 124 9.59 -12.52 13.65
N ILE A 125 10.22 -11.35 13.53
CA ILE A 125 11.02 -10.98 12.36
C ILE A 125 12.21 -11.90 12.20
N ALA A 126 12.94 -12.19 13.26
CA ALA A 126 14.08 -13.12 13.22
C ALA A 126 13.65 -14.51 12.72
N ARG A 127 12.59 -15.08 13.30
CA ARG A 127 12.01 -16.36 12.83
C ARG A 127 11.57 -16.32 11.37
N LEU A 128 10.93 -15.24 10.93
CA LEU A 128 10.50 -15.09 9.54
C LEU A 128 11.66 -15.09 8.55
N LEU A 129 12.75 -14.38 8.89
CA LEU A 129 13.91 -14.21 8.02
C LEU A 129 14.87 -15.41 8.04
N GLN A 130 14.84 -16.22 9.10
CA GLN A 130 15.71 -17.38 9.27
C GLN A 130 15.03 -18.73 8.99
N VAL A 131 13.72 -18.70 8.68
CA VAL A 131 12.96 -19.94 8.49
C VAL A 131 13.56 -20.83 7.39
N ASP A 132 13.64 -22.12 7.67
CA ASP A 132 14.07 -23.12 6.70
C ASP A 132 13.08 -23.27 5.55
N GLY A 133 13.58 -23.71 4.39
CA GLY A 133 12.77 -23.85 3.18
C GLY A 133 12.53 -22.54 2.40
N LEU A 134 13.09 -21.42 2.85
CA LEU A 134 13.10 -20.17 2.10
C LEU A 134 14.42 -20.03 1.34
N ASN A 135 14.38 -19.95 0.01
CA ASN A 135 15.59 -19.78 -0.80
C ASN A 135 16.27 -18.42 -0.54
N LEU A 136 17.55 -18.33 -0.92
CA LEU A 136 18.38 -17.16 -0.68
C LEU A 136 17.76 -15.87 -1.26
N LYS A 137 17.20 -15.95 -2.48
CA LYS A 137 16.53 -14.79 -3.13
C LYS A 137 15.35 -14.28 -2.31
N HIS A 138 14.45 -15.18 -1.91
CA HIS A 138 13.25 -14.82 -1.14
C HIS A 138 13.61 -14.28 0.24
N ARG A 139 14.60 -14.89 0.91
CA ARG A 139 15.11 -14.40 2.19
C ARG A 139 15.68 -12.98 2.06
N THR A 140 16.53 -12.75 1.05
CA THR A 140 17.12 -11.43 0.80
C THR A 140 16.06 -10.39 0.47
N LEU A 141 15.06 -10.75 -0.33
CA LEU A 141 13.92 -9.89 -0.65
C LEU A 141 13.17 -9.42 0.62
N LEU A 142 12.82 -10.36 1.50
CA LEU A 142 12.10 -10.05 2.74
C LEU A 142 12.97 -9.25 3.70
N MET A 143 14.26 -9.62 3.82
CA MET A 143 15.23 -8.88 4.64
C MET A 143 15.39 -7.44 4.15
N THR A 144 15.51 -7.22 2.84
CA THR A 144 15.59 -5.88 2.23
C THR A 144 14.31 -5.08 2.49
N THR A 145 13.14 -5.72 2.34
CA THR A 145 11.84 -5.07 2.59
C THR A 145 11.73 -4.57 4.04
N TYR A 146 12.16 -5.40 5.01
CA TYR A 146 12.13 -5.05 6.43
C TYR A 146 13.20 -4.02 6.77
N ALA A 147 14.48 -4.33 6.50
CA ALA A 147 15.61 -3.54 6.98
C ALA A 147 15.71 -2.13 6.37
N ALA A 148 15.12 -1.91 5.20
CA ALA A 148 15.07 -0.61 4.55
C ALA A 148 13.66 0.02 4.58
N GLY A 149 12.68 -0.63 5.18
CA GLY A 149 11.30 -0.15 5.30
C GLY A 149 10.60 0.07 3.96
N LEU A 150 10.85 -0.77 2.96
CA LEU A 150 10.37 -0.59 1.59
C LEU A 150 8.88 -0.91 1.43
N ARG A 151 8.22 -0.21 0.49
CA ARG A 151 6.92 -0.65 -0.05
C ARG A 151 7.13 -1.86 -0.95
N VAL A 152 6.11 -2.68 -1.12
CA VAL A 152 6.18 -3.85 -2.01
C VAL A 152 6.55 -3.47 -3.45
N SER A 153 6.03 -2.35 -3.96
CA SER A 153 6.41 -1.85 -5.29
C SER A 153 7.86 -1.39 -5.35
N GLU A 154 8.38 -0.78 -4.29
CA GLU A 154 9.75 -0.28 -4.22
C GLU A 154 10.78 -1.42 -4.24
N VAL A 155 10.55 -2.47 -3.46
CA VAL A 155 11.45 -3.63 -3.48
C VAL A 155 11.40 -4.39 -4.81
N CYS A 156 10.24 -4.40 -5.50
CA CYS A 156 10.14 -4.98 -6.84
C CYS A 156 10.98 -4.22 -7.88
N HIS A 157 11.00 -2.89 -7.81
CA HIS A 157 11.70 -2.03 -8.77
C HIS A 157 13.12 -1.66 -8.34
N LEU A 158 13.63 -2.26 -7.27
CA LEU A 158 14.98 -2.00 -6.79
C LEU A 158 16.02 -2.47 -7.81
N ARG A 159 17.02 -1.63 -8.07
CA ARG A 159 18.12 -1.92 -8.97
C ARG A 159 19.44 -2.07 -8.21
N PRO A 160 20.44 -2.78 -8.75
CA PRO A 160 21.77 -2.86 -8.13
C PRO A 160 22.42 -1.49 -7.91
N GLU A 161 22.24 -0.58 -8.86
CA GLU A 161 22.76 0.79 -8.82
C GLU A 161 22.12 1.66 -7.72
N ASP A 162 21.00 1.23 -7.15
CA ASP A 162 20.37 1.91 -6.03
C ASP A 162 21.03 1.58 -4.69
N ILE A 163 21.90 0.56 -4.65
CA ILE A 163 22.62 0.14 -3.45
C ILE A 163 23.90 0.95 -3.31
N LEU A 164 23.83 2.06 -2.58
CA LEU A 164 24.95 2.98 -2.37
C LEU A 164 25.81 2.50 -1.20
N SER A 165 26.63 1.48 -1.45
CA SER A 165 27.40 0.80 -0.40
C SER A 165 28.33 1.72 0.39
N GLU A 166 29.02 2.66 -0.30
CA GLU A 166 29.93 3.61 0.32
C GLU A 166 29.23 4.60 1.26
N ARG A 167 27.94 4.90 0.99
CA ARG A 167 27.13 5.83 1.79
C ARG A 167 26.29 5.14 2.85
N GLY A 168 26.25 3.81 2.86
CA GLY A 168 25.33 3.06 3.73
C GLY A 168 23.86 3.37 3.47
N GLN A 169 23.49 3.61 2.20
CA GLN A 169 22.16 4.04 1.82
C GLN A 169 21.60 3.23 0.65
N ILE A 170 20.26 3.15 0.59
CA ILE A 170 19.53 2.68 -0.60
C ILE A 170 18.75 3.85 -1.16
N ARG A 171 18.94 4.14 -2.44
CA ARG A 171 18.14 5.11 -3.18
C ARG A 171 16.82 4.48 -3.58
N ILE A 172 15.73 5.15 -3.34
CA ILE A 172 14.39 4.76 -3.78
C ILE A 172 13.91 5.78 -4.79
N ASP A 173 14.01 5.39 -6.05
CA ASP A 173 13.55 6.20 -7.18
C ASP A 173 12.01 6.21 -7.24
N GLN A 174 11.44 7.37 -7.61
CA GLN A 174 10.00 7.56 -7.86
C GLN A 174 9.05 7.05 -6.75
N GLY A 175 9.38 7.28 -5.50
CA GLY A 175 8.45 7.09 -4.39
C GLY A 175 7.11 7.81 -4.64
N LYS A 176 6.10 7.54 -3.80
CA LYS A 176 4.78 8.20 -3.89
C LYS A 176 4.95 9.73 -3.95
N GLY A 177 4.58 10.35 -5.09
CA GLY A 177 4.78 11.78 -5.33
C GLY A 177 6.00 12.12 -6.19
N ARG A 178 6.64 11.13 -6.85
CA ARG A 178 7.78 11.30 -7.76
C ARG A 178 9.01 11.99 -7.13
N LYS A 179 9.21 11.86 -5.82
CA LYS A 179 10.40 12.37 -5.13
C LYS A 179 11.27 11.20 -4.70
N ASP A 180 12.52 11.24 -5.10
CA ASP A 180 13.55 10.31 -4.65
C ASP A 180 13.74 10.45 -3.15
N ARG A 181 13.99 9.33 -2.48
CA ARG A 181 14.39 9.31 -1.09
C ARG A 181 15.50 8.29 -0.86
N TYR A 182 16.22 8.49 0.22
CA TYR A 182 17.23 7.56 0.69
C TYR A 182 16.76 6.89 1.96
N THR A 183 17.07 5.59 2.10
CA THR A 183 16.81 4.82 3.30
C THR A 183 18.06 4.07 3.75
N VAL A 184 17.99 3.41 4.89
CA VAL A 184 19.14 2.78 5.55
C VAL A 184 19.59 1.52 4.82
N LEU A 185 20.90 1.39 4.62
CA LEU A 185 21.60 0.17 4.22
C LEU A 185 22.53 -0.24 5.36
N SER A 186 22.09 -1.13 6.23
CA SER A 186 22.94 -1.65 7.32
C SER A 186 24.03 -2.56 6.77
N PRO A 187 25.19 -2.70 7.45
CA PRO A 187 26.24 -3.63 7.03
C PRO A 187 25.73 -5.06 6.84
N ARG A 188 24.89 -5.54 7.74
CA ARG A 188 24.27 -6.88 7.66
C ARG A 188 23.38 -7.05 6.42
N LEU A 189 22.61 -6.02 6.04
CA LEU A 189 21.83 -6.08 4.81
C LEU A 189 22.73 -6.07 3.57
N LEU A 190 23.81 -5.27 3.58
CA LEU A 190 24.77 -5.23 2.48
C LEU A 190 25.46 -6.59 2.29
N GLU A 191 25.88 -7.26 3.36
CA GLU A 191 26.44 -8.62 3.30
C GLU A 191 25.45 -9.61 2.68
N GLN A 192 24.19 -9.57 3.11
CA GLN A 192 23.14 -10.43 2.57
C GLN A 192 22.90 -10.17 1.08
N LEU A 193 22.86 -8.91 0.66
CA LEU A 193 22.73 -8.51 -0.76
C LEU A 193 23.95 -8.99 -1.58
N ARG A 194 25.15 -8.88 -1.05
CA ARG A 194 26.38 -9.39 -1.69
C ARG A 194 26.37 -10.91 -1.81
N ALA A 195 25.94 -11.64 -0.77
CA ALA A 195 25.80 -13.10 -0.83
C ALA A 195 24.79 -13.52 -1.90
N TYR A 196 23.63 -12.86 -1.94
CA TYR A 196 22.63 -13.08 -2.97
C TYR A 196 23.21 -12.79 -4.37
N TRP A 197 23.91 -11.66 -4.55
CA TRP A 197 24.50 -11.26 -5.82
C TRP A 197 25.52 -12.28 -6.34
N ARG A 198 26.40 -12.80 -5.48
CA ARG A 198 27.40 -13.81 -5.87
C ARG A 198 26.77 -15.07 -6.45
N VAL A 199 25.61 -15.49 -5.92
CA VAL A 199 24.92 -16.72 -6.33
C VAL A 199 24.07 -16.52 -7.57
N TYR A 200 23.29 -15.44 -7.62
CA TYR A 200 22.26 -15.26 -8.66
C TYR A 200 22.72 -14.40 -9.84
N ARG A 201 23.63 -13.47 -9.65
CA ARG A 201 24.18 -12.53 -10.67
C ARG A 201 23.11 -12.04 -11.63
N PRO A 202 22.05 -11.34 -11.17
CA PRO A 202 20.95 -10.91 -12.04
C PRO A 202 21.46 -10.00 -13.15
N GLN A 203 21.16 -10.35 -14.40
CA GLN A 203 21.62 -9.63 -15.61
C GLN A 203 20.64 -8.59 -16.12
N SER A 204 19.41 -8.58 -15.60
CA SER A 204 18.30 -7.79 -16.12
C SER A 204 18.23 -6.35 -15.63
N GLY A 205 19.23 -5.86 -14.89
CA GLY A 205 19.19 -4.54 -14.27
C GLY A 205 18.24 -4.43 -13.06
N TRP A 206 17.51 -5.49 -12.70
CA TRP A 206 16.68 -5.55 -11.51
C TRP A 206 17.37 -6.33 -10.39
N MET A 207 17.32 -5.83 -9.15
CA MET A 207 17.88 -6.57 -8.01
C MET A 207 17.14 -7.93 -7.83
N PHE A 208 15.84 -7.95 -8.02
CA PHE A 208 15.01 -9.16 -7.89
C PHE A 208 14.21 -9.42 -9.17
N PRO A 209 14.82 -10.03 -10.20
CA PRO A 209 14.12 -10.33 -11.45
C PRO A 209 13.05 -11.41 -11.27
N SER A 210 12.09 -11.47 -12.19
CA SER A 210 11.12 -12.57 -12.28
C SER A 210 11.83 -13.89 -12.64
N ALA A 211 11.37 -15.00 -12.08
CA ALA A 211 11.87 -16.33 -12.46
C ALA A 211 11.38 -16.76 -13.85
N TYR A 212 10.18 -16.32 -14.24
CA TYR A 212 9.57 -16.68 -15.53
C TYR A 212 9.94 -15.72 -16.67
N TRP A 213 10.22 -14.45 -16.32
CA TRP A 213 10.53 -13.39 -17.26
C TRP A 213 11.76 -12.63 -16.75
N PRO A 214 12.99 -13.12 -17.01
CA PRO A 214 14.21 -12.57 -16.45
C PRO A 214 14.41 -11.07 -16.70
N ASP A 215 13.92 -10.57 -17.83
CA ASP A 215 14.01 -9.14 -18.19
C ASP A 215 13.04 -8.24 -17.39
N ARG A 216 12.14 -8.83 -16.63
CA ARG A 216 11.16 -8.12 -15.81
C ARG A 216 11.50 -8.26 -14.33
N HIS A 217 11.17 -7.22 -13.58
CA HIS A 217 11.22 -7.29 -12.12
C HIS A 217 10.19 -8.31 -11.57
N LEU A 218 10.41 -8.77 -10.35
CA LEU A 218 9.46 -9.61 -9.64
C LEU A 218 8.13 -8.85 -9.43
N SER A 219 7.01 -9.49 -9.70
CA SER A 219 5.69 -8.84 -9.52
C SER A 219 5.34 -8.67 -8.03
N THR A 220 4.56 -7.64 -7.71
CA THR A 220 4.06 -7.43 -6.34
C THR A 220 3.24 -8.62 -5.82
N HIS A 221 2.54 -9.33 -6.72
CA HIS A 221 1.81 -10.55 -6.39
C HIS A 221 2.77 -11.67 -5.99
N ALA A 222 3.84 -11.90 -6.74
CA ALA A 222 4.86 -12.89 -6.39
C ALA A 222 5.50 -12.59 -5.04
N VAL A 223 5.82 -11.33 -4.76
CA VAL A 223 6.36 -10.92 -3.46
C VAL A 223 5.36 -11.19 -2.31
N MET A 224 4.07 -10.97 -2.53
CA MET A 224 3.04 -11.33 -1.55
C MET A 224 2.97 -12.84 -1.31
N LEU A 225 3.12 -13.67 -2.35
CA LEU A 225 3.16 -15.13 -2.22
C LEU A 225 4.41 -15.58 -1.43
N VAL A 226 5.58 -15.00 -1.70
CA VAL A 226 6.81 -15.25 -0.93
C VAL A 226 6.60 -14.93 0.55
N PHE A 227 6.02 -13.77 0.86
CA PHE A 227 5.73 -13.38 2.24
C PHE A 227 4.74 -14.37 2.92
N LYS A 228 3.68 -14.75 2.21
CA LYS A 228 2.69 -15.73 2.72
C LYS A 228 3.33 -17.10 2.98
N GLN A 229 4.21 -17.55 2.11
CA GLN A 229 4.96 -18.79 2.30
C GLN A 229 5.86 -18.69 3.54
N ALA A 230 6.65 -17.63 3.65
CA ALA A 230 7.55 -17.40 4.79
C ALA A 230 6.80 -17.34 6.12
N THR A 231 5.66 -16.62 6.20
CA THR A 231 4.84 -16.55 7.41
C THR A 231 4.25 -17.91 7.79
N LYS A 232 3.84 -18.72 6.79
CA LYS A 232 3.36 -20.10 7.02
C LYS A 232 4.47 -20.98 7.58
N LEU A 233 5.65 -20.99 6.97
CA LEU A 233 6.81 -21.77 7.42
C LEU A 233 7.26 -21.36 8.83
N ALA A 234 7.32 -20.06 9.11
CA ALA A 234 7.68 -19.51 10.42
C ALA A 234 6.57 -19.67 11.49
N ARG A 235 5.44 -20.30 11.15
CA ARG A 235 4.24 -20.43 12.01
C ARG A 235 3.79 -19.10 12.61
N LEU A 236 3.83 -18.05 11.81
CA LEU A 236 3.36 -16.73 12.20
C LEU A 236 1.91 -16.53 11.77
N PRO A 237 1.12 -15.74 12.50
CA PRO A 237 -0.25 -15.45 12.11
C PRO A 237 -0.32 -14.76 10.74
N SER A 238 -1.20 -15.25 9.85
CA SER A 238 -1.30 -14.84 8.44
C SER A 238 -2.14 -13.57 8.19
N ASN A 239 -2.66 -12.92 9.23
CA ASN A 239 -3.57 -11.77 9.14
C ASN A 239 -2.87 -10.42 8.86
N GLY A 240 -1.71 -10.44 8.20
CA GLY A 240 -0.98 -9.25 7.74
C GLY A 240 -0.44 -9.48 6.33
N GLY A 241 -0.37 -8.42 5.53
CA GLY A 241 0.34 -8.45 4.26
C GLY A 241 1.81 -8.06 4.43
N ILE A 242 2.59 -8.12 3.35
CA ILE A 242 4.02 -7.73 3.35
C ILE A 242 4.29 -6.31 3.91
N HIS A 243 3.31 -5.42 3.84
CA HIS A 243 3.41 -4.10 4.48
C HIS A 243 3.61 -4.14 5.99
N SER A 244 3.30 -5.28 6.65
CA SER A 244 3.62 -5.50 8.07
C SER A 244 5.12 -5.40 8.35
N LEU A 245 5.98 -5.80 7.40
CA LEU A 245 7.44 -5.66 7.55
C LEU A 245 7.85 -4.19 7.65
N ARG A 246 7.27 -3.35 6.78
CA ARG A 246 7.51 -1.90 6.82
C ARG A 246 6.93 -1.25 8.08
N HIS A 247 5.78 -1.72 8.55
CA HIS A 247 5.20 -1.26 9.82
C HIS A 247 6.10 -1.64 11.00
N SER A 248 6.61 -2.88 11.02
CA SER A 248 7.55 -3.34 12.04
C SER A 248 8.85 -2.54 12.02
N PHE A 249 9.43 -2.26 10.84
CA PHE A 249 10.59 -1.38 10.71
C PHE A 249 10.34 -0.01 11.36
N ALA A 250 9.23 0.64 11.04
CA ALA A 250 8.90 1.95 11.58
C ALA A 250 8.71 1.93 13.10
N THR A 251 8.03 0.90 13.62
CA THR A 251 7.78 0.73 15.04
C THR A 251 9.08 0.44 15.80
N HIS A 252 9.91 -0.48 15.30
CA HIS A 252 11.18 -0.82 15.94
C HIS A 252 12.17 0.36 15.96
N LEU A 253 12.18 1.20 14.90
CA LEU A 253 12.97 2.44 14.93
C LEU A 253 12.44 3.42 15.98
N LEU A 254 11.12 3.54 16.12
CA LEU A 254 10.51 4.39 17.13
C LEU A 254 10.83 3.88 18.55
N GLU A 255 10.74 2.58 18.77
CA GLU A 255 11.11 1.91 20.03
C GLU A 255 12.61 2.07 20.35
N ALA A 256 13.46 2.10 19.32
CA ALA A 256 14.89 2.39 19.45
C ALA A 256 15.20 3.89 19.67
N GLY A 257 14.19 4.74 19.83
CA GLY A 257 14.37 6.16 20.12
C GLY A 257 14.57 7.06 18.90
N VAL A 258 14.46 6.54 17.67
CA VAL A 258 14.62 7.36 16.47
C VAL A 258 13.47 8.39 16.37
N PRO A 259 13.76 9.69 16.18
CA PRO A 259 12.73 10.72 16.09
C PRO A 259 11.75 10.49 14.94
N LEU A 260 10.46 10.74 15.19
CA LEU A 260 9.38 10.53 14.22
C LEU A 260 9.61 11.23 12.87
N PRO A 261 10.14 12.46 12.79
CA PRO A 261 10.45 13.12 11.53
C PRO A 261 11.50 12.38 10.69
N VAL A 262 12.49 11.73 11.35
CA VAL A 262 13.51 10.91 10.68
C VAL A 262 12.85 9.66 10.08
N ILE A 263 12.02 8.97 10.87
CA ILE A 263 11.24 7.82 10.40
C ILE A 263 10.34 8.21 9.22
N GLN A 264 9.66 9.36 9.31
CA GLN A 264 8.83 9.89 8.22
C GLN A 264 9.64 10.05 6.93
N ARG A 265 10.84 10.64 7.03
CA ARG A 265 11.74 10.86 5.89
C ARG A 265 12.23 9.54 5.29
N LEU A 266 12.67 8.59 6.11
CA LEU A 266 13.08 7.25 5.67
C LEU A 266 11.96 6.51 4.94
N LEU A 267 10.73 6.60 5.44
CA LEU A 267 9.56 5.98 4.83
C LEU A 267 9.04 6.75 3.61
N GLY A 268 9.39 8.02 3.41
CA GLY A 268 8.85 8.85 2.34
C GLY A 268 7.33 9.05 2.50
N HIS A 269 6.88 9.39 3.71
CA HIS A 269 5.50 9.77 3.97
C HIS A 269 5.33 11.28 3.76
N SER A 270 4.50 11.66 2.79
CA SER A 270 4.18 13.07 2.51
C SER A 270 3.36 13.74 3.64
N ASN A 271 2.68 12.95 4.47
CA ASN A 271 1.84 13.43 5.56
C ASN A 271 2.28 12.79 6.89
N LEU A 272 2.54 13.63 7.89
CA LEU A 272 2.91 13.22 9.25
C LEU A 272 1.84 12.32 9.87
N ALA A 273 0.55 12.55 9.60
CA ALA A 273 -0.55 11.72 10.06
C ALA A 273 -0.43 10.23 9.65
N THR A 274 0.32 9.93 8.60
CA THR A 274 0.60 8.54 8.20
C THR A 274 1.62 7.89 9.14
N THR A 275 2.57 8.67 9.66
CA THR A 275 3.63 8.20 10.55
C THR A 275 3.17 8.22 12.02
N SER A 276 2.30 9.18 12.39
CA SER A 276 1.75 9.29 13.76
C SER A 276 0.92 8.08 14.19
N ARG A 277 0.50 7.23 13.26
CA ARG A 277 -0.15 5.94 13.57
C ARG A 277 0.74 5.03 14.42
N TYR A 278 2.05 5.21 14.38
CA TYR A 278 2.99 4.43 15.20
C TYR A 278 3.10 4.97 16.64
N LEU A 279 2.72 6.22 16.90
CA LEU A 279 2.76 6.80 18.25
C LEU A 279 1.80 6.11 19.24
N HIS A 280 0.70 5.52 18.74
CA HIS A 280 -0.24 4.81 19.61
C HIS A 280 0.30 3.50 20.20
N ILE A 281 1.45 3.02 19.69
CA ILE A 281 2.07 1.76 20.12
C ILE A 281 2.99 1.98 21.31
N ARG A 282 3.38 3.24 21.60
CA ARG A 282 4.41 3.59 22.57
C ARG A 282 3.85 4.33 23.82
N ARG A 283 2.92 3.70 24.54
CA ARG A 283 2.46 4.21 25.86
C ARG A 283 3.57 4.22 26.92
N GLU A 284 4.54 3.35 26.80
CA GLU A 284 5.63 3.14 27.76
C GLU A 284 6.64 4.29 27.83
N ILE A 285 6.83 5.05 26.74
CA ILE A 285 7.74 6.22 26.76
C ILE A 285 7.23 7.34 27.67
N LEU A 286 5.93 7.49 27.82
CA LEU A 286 5.39 8.56 28.69
C LEU A 286 5.75 8.33 30.17
N VAL A 287 6.05 7.08 30.55
CA VAL A 287 6.46 6.71 31.91
C VAL A 287 7.95 6.97 32.13
N GLU A 288 8.77 6.90 31.07
CA GLU A 288 10.24 7.10 31.14
C GLU A 288 10.66 8.54 30.80
N LEU A 289 9.74 9.38 30.32
CA LEU A 289 10.04 10.79 30.07
C LEU A 289 10.23 11.53 31.38
N LYS A 290 11.48 11.86 31.69
CA LYS A 290 11.79 12.89 32.71
C LYS A 290 11.19 14.20 32.22
N GLY A 291 10.31 14.77 33.03
CA GLY A 291 9.71 16.06 32.72
C GLY A 291 10.78 17.17 32.61
N PRO A 292 10.55 18.23 31.82
CA PRO A 292 11.52 19.33 31.71
C PRO A 292 11.84 20.00 33.06
N LEU A 293 10.99 19.82 34.08
CA LEU A 293 11.21 20.31 35.42
C LEU A 293 12.39 19.60 36.11
N GLU A 294 12.63 18.33 35.82
CA GLU A 294 13.73 17.53 36.40
C GLU A 294 15.10 17.89 35.80
N ALA A 295 15.11 18.61 34.68
CA ALA A 295 16.32 19.13 34.06
C ALA A 295 16.69 20.54 34.56
N LEU A 296 15.83 21.15 35.40
CA LEU A 296 16.07 22.48 35.96
C LEU A 296 16.76 22.36 37.32
N ASP A 297 17.81 23.15 37.55
CA ASP A 297 18.47 23.28 38.81
C ASP A 297 17.65 24.20 39.73
N LEU A 298 16.59 23.64 40.32
CA LEU A 298 15.68 24.35 41.21
C LEU A 298 16.10 24.17 42.69
N LYS A 299 16.10 25.26 43.44
CA LYS A 299 16.27 25.16 44.88
C LYS A 299 15.17 24.28 45.49
N PRO A 300 15.47 23.52 46.58
CA PRO A 300 14.47 22.68 47.23
C PRO A 300 13.23 23.50 47.60
N LEU A 301 12.04 22.96 47.31
CA LEU A 301 10.78 23.57 47.75
C LEU A 301 10.77 23.67 49.26
N MET A 302 10.58 24.89 49.78
CA MET A 302 10.39 25.08 51.21
C MET A 302 9.21 24.24 51.68
N GLN A 303 9.43 23.38 52.66
CA GLN A 303 8.33 22.69 53.32
C GLN A 303 7.46 23.72 54.04
N PRO A 304 6.12 23.63 53.91
CA PRO A 304 5.27 24.49 54.72
C PRO A 304 5.57 24.23 56.18
N SER A 305 5.90 25.31 56.89
CA SER A 305 6.06 25.29 58.36
C SER A 305 4.81 24.75 59.00
N ALA A 306 4.95 23.76 59.87
CA ALA A 306 3.87 23.14 60.62
C ALA A 306 3.23 24.13 61.58
#